data_9af69be4a3da884b98e61d38ca894513
#
_entry.id   9af69be4a3da884b98e61d38ca894513
#
_cell.length_a   1.000
_cell.length_b   1.000
_cell.length_c   1.000
_cell.angle_alpha   90.00
_cell.angle_beta   90.00
_cell.angle_gamma   90.00
#
_symmetry.space_group_name_H-M   'P 1'
#
loop_
_entity.id
_entity.type
_entity.pdbx_description
1 polymer ?
#
loop_
_entity_poly.entity_id
_entity_poly.type
_entity_poly.pdbx_seq_one_letter_code
_entity_poly.pdbx_strand_id
1 'polypeptide(L)'
;MPDEEEKLDEQEAVNRLNKALSLQYRSALQYSIVASSLTGIEAQALGSKLTAFGDAELADVRRLIEKIVSFKGEPTTEVAALSFDPAARDALLRLAENEEAAVEALQQAIEPTGREGRSEALEHLMEHLILRKQHQVDFLNRAVA
;
A
#
# COMPACT_ATOMS: atom_id res chain seq x y z
N MET A 1 15.38 -17.48 -26.02
CA MET A 1 15.58 -16.31 -25.14
C MET A 1 14.39 -15.38 -25.27
N PRO A 2 13.89 -14.83 -24.17
CA PRO A 2 12.81 -13.84 -24.30
C PRO A 2 13.32 -12.60 -25.04
N ASP A 3 12.45 -11.98 -25.82
CA ASP A 3 12.74 -10.70 -26.44
C ASP A 3 13.00 -9.65 -25.36
N GLU A 4 13.73 -8.58 -25.71
CA GLU A 4 14.00 -7.50 -24.75
C GLU A 4 12.70 -6.89 -24.18
N GLU A 5 11.63 -6.84 -24.96
CA GLU A 5 10.32 -6.38 -24.55
C GLU A 5 9.67 -7.27 -23.48
N GLU A 6 10.11 -8.53 -23.36
CA GLU A 6 9.59 -9.49 -22.39
C GLU A 6 10.41 -9.52 -21.10
N LYS A 7 11.56 -8.84 -21.08
CA LYS A 7 12.41 -8.74 -19.89
C LYS A 7 11.95 -7.61 -18.99
N LEU A 8 12.01 -7.87 -17.69
CA LEU A 8 11.74 -6.86 -16.70
C LEU A 8 12.81 -5.77 -16.75
N ASP A 9 12.38 -4.51 -16.90
CA ASP A 9 13.25 -3.36 -16.69
C ASP A 9 13.37 -3.12 -15.19
N GLU A 10 14.46 -3.58 -14.59
CA GLU A 10 14.67 -3.51 -13.14
C GLU A 10 14.69 -2.08 -12.62
N GLN A 11 15.30 -1.16 -13.37
CA GLN A 11 15.39 0.24 -12.93
C GLN A 11 14.01 0.89 -12.89
N GLU A 12 13.22 0.67 -13.93
CA GLU A 12 11.84 1.18 -13.97
C GLU A 12 10.98 0.54 -12.89
N ALA A 13 11.14 -0.76 -12.66
CA ALA A 13 10.43 -1.47 -11.60
C ALA A 13 10.78 -0.88 -10.23
N VAL A 14 12.06 -0.63 -9.96
CA VAL A 14 12.51 -0.01 -8.69
C VAL A 14 11.89 1.37 -8.53
N ASN A 15 11.88 2.20 -9.57
CA ASN A 15 11.30 3.53 -9.52
C ASN A 15 9.81 3.49 -9.15
N ARG A 16 9.06 2.59 -9.76
CA ARG A 16 7.63 2.44 -9.50
C ARG A 16 7.35 1.82 -8.14
N LEU A 17 8.15 0.86 -7.72
CA LEU A 17 8.05 0.26 -6.38
C LEU A 17 8.35 1.30 -5.29
N ASN A 18 9.32 2.17 -5.50
CA ASN A 18 9.63 3.23 -4.55
C ASN A 18 8.50 4.24 -4.43
N LYS A 19 7.82 4.56 -5.52
CA LYS A 19 6.63 5.41 -5.47
C LYS A 19 5.54 4.74 -4.64
N ALA A 20 5.30 3.45 -4.87
CA ALA A 20 4.34 2.68 -4.09
C ALA A 20 4.76 2.57 -2.62
N LEU A 21 6.05 2.40 -2.34
CA LEU A 21 6.57 2.30 -0.98
C LEU A 21 6.33 3.57 -0.16
N SER A 22 6.54 4.75 -0.75
CA SER A 22 6.28 6.03 -0.10
C SER A 22 4.81 6.13 0.35
N LEU A 23 3.89 5.69 -0.51
CA LEU A 23 2.45 5.66 -0.20
C LEU A 23 2.11 4.55 0.80
N GLN A 24 2.84 3.44 0.76
CA GLN A 24 2.66 2.33 1.70
C GLN A 24 3.08 2.72 3.12
N TYR A 25 4.18 3.46 3.26
CA TYR A 25 4.56 4.03 4.55
C TYR A 25 3.42 4.89 5.11
N ARG A 26 2.85 5.74 4.27
CA ARG A 26 1.74 6.59 4.67
C ARG A 26 0.55 5.76 5.17
N SER A 27 0.16 4.75 4.40
CA SER A 27 -0.97 3.90 4.80
C SER A 27 -0.74 3.26 6.16
N ALA A 28 0.43 2.67 6.40
CA ALA A 28 0.75 2.04 7.67
C ALA A 28 0.65 3.03 8.85
N LEU A 29 1.23 4.21 8.69
CA LEU A 29 1.25 5.23 9.74
C LEU A 29 -0.14 5.87 9.94
N GLN A 30 -0.88 6.12 8.86
CA GLN A 30 -2.23 6.69 8.95
C GLN A 30 -3.19 5.79 9.72
N TYR A 31 -3.12 4.46 9.51
CA TYR A 31 -3.93 3.54 10.31
C TYR A 31 -3.58 3.65 11.79
N SER A 32 -2.31 3.77 12.12
CA SER A 32 -1.88 3.93 13.52
C SER A 32 -2.39 5.23 14.12
N ILE A 33 -2.31 6.33 13.37
CA ILE A 33 -2.83 7.63 13.81
C ILE A 33 -4.33 7.54 14.09
N VAL A 34 -5.10 6.99 13.15
CA VAL A 34 -6.55 6.92 13.28
C VAL A 34 -6.95 5.94 14.39
N ALA A 35 -6.40 4.73 14.38
CA ALA A 35 -6.75 3.71 15.38
C ALA A 35 -6.49 4.18 16.81
N SER A 36 -5.41 4.94 17.00
CA SER A 36 -5.00 5.40 18.33
C SER A 36 -5.67 6.70 18.77
N SER A 37 -6.28 7.45 17.84
CA SER A 37 -6.90 8.74 18.14
C SER A 37 -8.43 8.68 18.25
N LEU A 38 -9.07 7.60 17.80
CA LEU A 38 -10.52 7.43 17.96
C LEU A 38 -10.91 7.34 19.42
N THR A 39 -12.07 7.89 19.75
CA THR A 39 -12.61 7.87 21.10
C THR A 39 -14.07 7.40 21.10
N GLY A 40 -14.56 7.01 22.26
CA GLY A 40 -15.97 6.66 22.45
C GLY A 40 -16.37 5.40 21.68
N ILE A 41 -17.56 5.44 21.10
CA ILE A 41 -18.16 4.30 20.41
C ILE A 41 -17.33 3.90 19.18
N GLU A 42 -16.81 4.87 18.46
CA GLU A 42 -15.97 4.62 17.26
C GLU A 42 -14.71 3.85 17.64
N ALA A 43 -14.07 4.17 18.75
CA ALA A 43 -12.90 3.43 19.24
C ALA A 43 -13.26 2.00 19.58
N GLN A 44 -14.40 1.78 20.23
CA GLN A 44 -14.87 0.44 20.59
C GLN A 44 -15.20 -0.39 19.34
N ALA A 45 -15.83 0.22 18.34
CA ALA A 45 -16.28 -0.49 17.16
C ALA A 45 -15.16 -0.75 16.16
N LEU A 46 -14.20 0.16 16.02
CA LEU A 46 -13.26 0.17 14.89
C LEU A 46 -11.79 0.05 15.27
N GLY A 47 -11.43 0.38 16.51
CA GLY A 47 -10.01 0.47 16.91
C GLY A 47 -9.21 -0.80 16.63
N SER A 48 -9.75 -1.95 17.03
CA SER A 48 -9.10 -3.25 16.84
C SER A 48 -8.92 -3.58 15.35
N LYS A 49 -9.96 -3.32 14.55
CA LYS A 49 -9.93 -3.61 13.11
C LYS A 49 -8.92 -2.71 12.39
N LEU A 50 -8.89 -1.43 12.72
CA LEU A 50 -7.95 -0.49 12.11
C LEU A 50 -6.50 -0.78 12.51
N THR A 51 -6.28 -1.21 13.76
CA THR A 51 -4.97 -1.66 14.21
C THR A 51 -4.50 -2.86 13.39
N ALA A 52 -5.38 -3.84 13.18
CA ALA A 52 -5.06 -5.02 12.37
C ALA A 52 -4.73 -4.63 10.92
N PHE A 53 -5.46 -3.69 10.34
CA PHE A 53 -5.16 -3.17 9.01
C PHE A 53 -3.79 -2.51 8.97
N GLY A 54 -3.48 -1.69 9.96
CA GLY A 54 -2.16 -1.04 10.06
C GLY A 54 -1.02 -2.04 10.14
N ASP A 55 -1.18 -3.09 10.92
CA ASP A 55 -0.18 -4.16 11.04
C ASP A 55 0.04 -4.87 9.69
N ALA A 56 -1.05 -5.14 8.96
CA ALA A 56 -0.97 -5.74 7.63
C ALA A 56 -0.27 -4.79 6.64
N GLU A 57 -0.54 -3.49 6.72
CA GLU A 57 0.13 -2.49 5.89
C GLU A 57 1.63 -2.44 6.18
N LEU A 58 2.02 -2.53 7.44
CA LEU A 58 3.43 -2.54 7.81
C LEU A 58 4.14 -3.80 7.30
N ALA A 59 3.47 -4.95 7.31
CA ALA A 59 4.00 -6.17 6.72
C ALA A 59 4.26 -5.99 5.22
N ASP A 60 3.39 -5.26 4.53
CA ASP A 60 3.56 -5.00 3.09
C ASP A 60 4.68 -3.99 2.82
N VAL A 61 4.94 -3.06 3.72
CA VAL A 61 6.14 -2.21 3.65
C VAL A 61 7.38 -3.09 3.52
N ARG A 62 7.49 -4.11 4.37
CA ARG A 62 8.63 -5.03 4.35
C ARG A 62 8.72 -5.78 3.03
N ARG A 63 7.60 -6.24 2.49
CA ARG A 63 7.55 -6.95 1.21
C ARG A 63 8.02 -6.08 0.04
N LEU A 64 7.62 -4.81 0.03
CA LEU A 64 8.06 -3.86 -0.99
C LEU A 64 9.56 -3.57 -0.87
N ILE A 65 10.06 -3.36 0.34
CA ILE A 65 11.48 -3.15 0.59
C ILE A 65 12.31 -4.35 0.10
N GLU A 66 11.89 -5.56 0.48
CA GLU A 66 12.57 -6.79 0.07
C GLU A 66 12.62 -6.92 -1.45
N LYS A 67 11.52 -6.57 -2.13
CA LYS A 67 11.46 -6.65 -3.59
C LYS A 67 12.39 -5.62 -4.24
N ILE A 68 12.43 -4.40 -3.74
CA ILE A 68 13.33 -3.35 -4.24
C ILE A 68 14.79 -3.80 -4.10
N VAL A 69 15.14 -4.32 -2.94
CA VAL A 69 16.50 -4.80 -2.68
C VAL A 69 16.83 -6.00 -3.60
N SER A 70 15.87 -6.88 -3.86
CA SER A 70 16.08 -8.02 -4.77
C SER A 70 16.40 -7.57 -6.20
N PHE A 71 15.96 -6.38 -6.59
CA PHE A 71 16.30 -5.77 -7.88
C PHE A 71 17.50 -4.84 -7.79
N LYS A 72 18.26 -4.92 -6.70
CA LYS A 72 19.47 -4.12 -6.45
C LYS A 72 19.18 -2.61 -6.39
N GLY A 73 17.94 -2.25 -6.04
CA GLY A 73 17.55 -0.87 -5.82
C GLY A 73 17.73 -0.45 -4.37
N GLU A 74 17.62 0.85 -4.15
CA GLU A 74 17.63 1.42 -2.81
C GLU A 74 16.21 1.79 -2.42
N PRO A 75 15.67 1.24 -1.30
CA PRO A 75 14.34 1.62 -0.86
C PRO A 75 14.29 3.08 -0.44
N THR A 76 13.27 3.80 -0.87
CA THR A 76 13.06 5.17 -0.40
C THR A 76 12.77 5.19 1.10
N THR A 77 13.20 6.25 1.77
CA THR A 77 12.84 6.54 3.15
C THR A 77 11.84 7.68 3.24
N GLU A 78 11.38 8.19 2.09
CA GLU A 78 10.41 9.27 2.03
C GLU A 78 9.00 8.74 2.30
N VAL A 79 8.33 9.35 3.28
CA VAL A 79 6.94 9.04 3.63
C VAL A 79 6.04 10.06 2.97
N ALA A 80 5.04 9.63 2.22
CA ALA A 80 4.02 10.53 1.67
C ALA A 80 3.34 11.29 2.81
N ALA A 81 2.83 12.49 2.54
CA ALA A 81 2.34 13.41 3.57
C ALA A 81 1.26 12.78 4.45
N LEU A 82 1.46 12.87 5.76
CA LEU A 82 0.51 12.40 6.77
C LEU A 82 -0.46 13.53 7.11
N SER A 83 -1.64 13.17 7.61
CA SER A 83 -2.64 14.13 8.04
C SER A 83 -3.36 13.63 9.28
N PHE A 84 -4.01 14.55 9.97
CA PHE A 84 -4.87 14.26 11.12
C PHE A 84 -6.23 14.91 10.93
N ASP A 85 -7.27 14.10 10.97
CA ASP A 85 -8.65 14.55 10.87
C ASP A 85 -9.33 14.28 12.23
N PRO A 86 -9.81 15.31 12.94
CA PRO A 86 -10.41 15.14 14.26
C PRO A 86 -11.77 14.42 14.24
N ALA A 87 -12.52 14.52 13.13
CA ALA A 87 -13.80 13.83 12.99
C ALA A 87 -13.58 12.39 12.49
N ALA A 88 -14.17 11.43 13.18
CA ALA A 88 -14.00 10.01 12.84
C ALA A 88 -14.35 9.71 11.39
N ARG A 89 -15.49 10.22 10.90
CA ARG A 89 -15.91 10.02 9.52
C ARG A 89 -14.86 10.52 8.51
N ASP A 90 -14.34 11.72 8.72
CA ASP A 90 -13.31 12.30 7.85
C ASP A 90 -12.02 11.49 7.90
N ALA A 91 -11.64 11.01 9.08
CA ALA A 91 -10.46 10.17 9.25
C ALA A 91 -10.59 8.86 8.47
N LEU A 92 -11.76 8.21 8.50
CA LEU A 92 -12.00 6.98 7.75
C LEU A 92 -12.00 7.21 6.24
N LEU A 93 -12.59 8.32 5.78
CA LEU A 93 -12.55 8.72 4.37
C LEU A 93 -11.12 8.99 3.91
N ARG A 94 -10.31 9.59 4.75
CA ARG A 94 -8.90 9.85 4.45
C ARG A 94 -8.12 8.53 4.28
N LEU A 95 -8.38 7.55 5.14
CA LEU A 95 -7.76 6.23 5.00
C LEU A 95 -8.13 5.59 3.66
N ALA A 96 -9.40 5.66 3.26
CA ALA A 96 -9.84 5.12 1.98
C ALA A 96 -9.16 5.80 0.80
N GLU A 97 -9.06 7.13 0.82
CA GLU A 97 -8.37 7.89 -0.23
C GLU A 97 -6.88 7.51 -0.32
N ASN A 98 -6.22 7.36 0.82
CA ASN A 98 -4.81 6.96 0.87
C ASN A 98 -4.61 5.56 0.30
N GLU A 99 -5.52 4.64 0.62
CA GLU A 99 -5.48 3.28 0.10
C GLU A 99 -5.69 3.24 -1.41
N GLU A 100 -6.63 4.03 -1.93
CA GLU A 100 -6.88 4.12 -3.38
C GLU A 100 -5.68 4.66 -4.13
N ALA A 101 -5.00 5.68 -3.59
CA ALA A 101 -3.78 6.21 -4.17
C ALA A 101 -2.66 5.16 -4.18
N ALA A 102 -2.54 4.38 -3.11
CA ALA A 102 -1.57 3.30 -3.02
C ALA A 102 -1.87 2.17 -4.02
N VAL A 103 -3.14 1.81 -4.18
CA VAL A 103 -3.57 0.82 -5.18
C VAL A 103 -3.17 1.27 -6.58
N GLU A 104 -3.40 2.53 -6.93
CA GLU A 104 -3.03 3.07 -8.24
C GLU A 104 -1.52 2.96 -8.47
N ALA A 105 -0.71 3.29 -7.47
CA ALA A 105 0.75 3.16 -7.58
C ALA A 105 1.20 1.71 -7.75
N LEU A 106 0.55 0.77 -7.06
CA LEU A 106 0.82 -0.67 -7.21
C LEU A 106 0.45 -1.16 -8.61
N GLN A 107 -0.67 -0.69 -9.15
CA GLN A 107 -1.08 -1.02 -10.53
C GLN A 107 -0.06 -0.50 -11.55
N GLN A 108 0.44 0.71 -11.34
CA GLN A 108 1.48 1.27 -12.20
C GLN A 108 2.78 0.45 -12.13
N ALA A 109 3.07 -0.18 -11.00
CA ALA A 109 4.25 -1.04 -10.87
C ALA A 109 4.10 -2.35 -11.65
N ILE A 110 2.87 -2.76 -11.97
CA ILE A 110 2.61 -3.94 -12.81
C ILE A 110 2.88 -3.64 -14.29
N GLU A 111 2.55 -2.44 -14.76
CA GLU A 111 2.63 -2.08 -16.18
C GLU A 111 3.97 -2.39 -16.87
N PRO A 112 5.14 -2.17 -16.24
CA PRO A 112 6.41 -2.46 -16.88
C PRO A 112 6.83 -3.90 -16.82
N THR A 113 6.00 -4.81 -16.28
CA THR A 113 6.38 -6.22 -16.15
C THR A 113 6.39 -6.92 -17.50
N GLY A 114 7.39 -7.79 -17.69
CA GLY A 114 7.48 -8.65 -18.87
C GLY A 114 6.92 -10.05 -18.61
N ARG A 115 7.29 -11.00 -19.44
CA ARG A 115 6.81 -12.40 -19.34
C ARG A 115 7.79 -13.35 -18.66
N GLU A 116 8.94 -12.89 -18.24
CA GLU A 116 9.88 -13.74 -17.52
C GLU A 116 9.38 -14.01 -16.08
N GLY A 117 9.92 -15.05 -15.45
CA GLY A 117 9.48 -15.48 -14.13
C GLY A 117 9.56 -14.39 -13.06
N ARG A 118 10.57 -13.51 -13.12
CA ARG A 118 10.73 -12.40 -12.18
C ARG A 118 9.62 -11.37 -12.34
N SER A 119 9.20 -11.09 -13.58
CA SER A 119 8.10 -10.18 -13.88
C SER A 119 6.78 -10.73 -13.38
N GLU A 120 6.53 -12.02 -13.60
CA GLU A 120 5.31 -12.67 -13.12
C GLU A 120 5.25 -12.70 -11.61
N ALA A 121 6.37 -12.94 -10.94
CA ALA A 121 6.45 -12.93 -9.48
C ALA A 121 6.14 -11.53 -8.93
N LEU A 122 6.66 -10.47 -9.58
CA LEU A 122 6.37 -9.10 -9.21
C LEU A 122 4.88 -8.79 -9.40
N GLU A 123 4.30 -9.17 -10.53
CA GLU A 123 2.89 -8.97 -10.81
C GLU A 123 2.01 -9.64 -9.75
N HIS A 124 2.30 -10.89 -9.40
CA HIS A 124 1.55 -11.61 -8.36
C HIS A 124 1.65 -10.92 -7.00
N LEU A 125 2.83 -10.44 -6.64
CA LEU A 125 2.99 -9.69 -5.38
C LEU A 125 2.13 -8.44 -5.39
N MET A 126 2.18 -7.65 -6.47
CA MET A 126 1.38 -6.42 -6.57
C MET A 126 -0.11 -6.71 -6.50
N GLU A 127 -0.57 -7.72 -7.21
CA GLU A 127 -1.98 -8.15 -7.22
C GLU A 127 -2.44 -8.57 -5.82
N HIS A 128 -1.60 -9.30 -5.10
CA HIS A 128 -1.90 -9.72 -3.73
C HIS A 128 -2.08 -8.52 -2.80
N LEU A 129 -1.18 -7.55 -2.88
CA LEU A 129 -1.27 -6.32 -2.08
C LEU A 129 -2.52 -5.51 -2.45
N ILE A 130 -2.81 -5.39 -3.73
CA ILE A 130 -4.00 -4.69 -4.23
C ILE A 130 -5.28 -5.34 -3.70
N LEU A 131 -5.38 -6.65 -3.80
CA LEU A 131 -6.55 -7.39 -3.34
C LEU A 131 -6.83 -7.12 -1.85
N ARG A 132 -5.80 -7.17 -1.02
CA ARG A 132 -5.96 -6.91 0.40
C ARG A 132 -6.38 -5.47 0.67
N LYS A 133 -5.80 -4.51 -0.05
CA LYS A 133 -6.19 -3.10 0.07
C LYS A 133 -7.63 -2.85 -0.35
N GLN A 134 -8.10 -3.51 -1.40
CA GLN A 134 -9.50 -3.39 -1.82
C GLN A 134 -10.46 -3.88 -0.73
N HIS A 135 -10.12 -4.94 -0.02
CA HIS A 135 -10.92 -5.38 1.13
C HIS A 135 -10.98 -4.30 2.22
N GLN A 136 -9.86 -3.63 2.47
CA GLN A 136 -9.81 -2.56 3.47
C GLN A 136 -10.62 -1.33 3.02
N VAL A 137 -10.52 -0.95 1.75
CA VAL A 137 -11.31 0.14 1.17
C VAL A 137 -12.80 -0.17 1.30
N ASP A 138 -13.21 -1.37 0.96
CA ASP A 138 -14.62 -1.79 1.06
C ASP A 138 -15.12 -1.69 2.50
N PHE A 139 -14.31 -2.14 3.46
CA PHE A 139 -14.65 -2.00 4.88
C PHE A 139 -14.81 -0.54 5.28
N LEU A 140 -13.86 0.31 4.90
CA LEU A 140 -13.88 1.74 5.25
C LEU A 140 -15.11 2.44 4.65
N ASN A 141 -15.40 2.18 3.39
CA ASN A 141 -16.56 2.78 2.72
C ASN A 141 -17.87 2.35 3.36
N ARG A 142 -17.98 1.10 3.80
CA ARG A 142 -19.16 0.61 4.51
C ARG A 142 -19.29 1.24 5.88
N ALA A 143 -18.18 1.50 6.55
CA ALA A 143 -18.20 2.10 7.89
C ALA A 143 -18.69 3.55 7.88
N VAL A 144 -18.53 4.27 6.77
CA VAL A 144 -18.96 5.67 6.62
C VAL A 144 -20.28 5.84 5.86
N ALA A 145 -20.82 4.75 5.34
CA ALA A 145 -22.07 4.79 4.56
C ALA A 145 -23.28 5.17 5.42
#